data_167cfad7957fc2903de6ea471af33279
#
_entry.id   167cfad7957fc2903de6ea471af33279
#
_cell.length_a   1.000
_cell.length_b   1.000
_cell.length_c   1.000
_cell.angle_alpha   90.00
_cell.angle_beta   90.00
_cell.angle_gamma   90.00
#
_symmetry.space_group_name_H-M   'P 1'
#
loop_
_entity.id
_entity.type
_entity.pdbx_description
1 polymer ?
#
loop_
_entity_poly.entity_id
_entity_poly.type
_entity_poly.pdbx_seq_one_letter_code
_entity_poly.pdbx_strand_id
1 'polypeptide(L)'
;MRKGVVLVAAALLSSAFSAADIGGVRVEDKASVGGQELVLNGAGIRKRVVFNVYVASLYLPQKAADPAGVLAKGPRRIRLDMLRTLSADALIEALNEGLEANNSAAEMAAIKPGNGELASIMKTFGQVKEKDVVTLDFYDAATHVGLNGEVKGAVSGEAFNQALTRIWLGDKPVQADLKKALLGG
;
A
#
# COMPACT_ATOMS: atom_id res chain seq x y z
N MET A 1 65.27 -4.83 4.14
CA MET A 1 63.97 -5.40 4.54
C MET A 1 62.85 -4.43 4.11
N ARG A 2 62.20 -4.71 2.98
CA ARG A 2 61.10 -3.88 2.44
C ARG A 2 59.79 -4.43 2.96
N LYS A 3 59.07 -3.64 3.78
CA LYS A 3 57.75 -3.96 4.24
C LYS A 3 56.75 -3.58 3.15
N GLY A 4 56.12 -4.57 2.50
CA GLY A 4 55.03 -4.36 1.56
C GLY A 4 53.76 -4.01 2.32
N VAL A 5 53.17 -2.87 1.98
CA VAL A 5 51.82 -2.47 2.43
C VAL A 5 50.81 -3.07 1.44
N VAL A 6 50.00 -3.98 1.91
CA VAL A 6 48.86 -4.52 1.14
C VAL A 6 47.69 -3.58 1.34
N LEU A 7 47.30 -2.83 0.30
CA LEU A 7 46.11 -2.03 0.27
C LEU A 7 44.93 -2.98 -0.06
N VAL A 8 44.09 -3.25 0.92
CA VAL A 8 42.80 -3.94 0.70
C VAL A 8 41.77 -2.88 0.23
N ALA A 9 41.49 -2.87 -1.05
CA ALA A 9 40.43 -2.06 -1.62
C ALA A 9 39.08 -2.72 -1.27
N ALA A 10 38.34 -2.16 -0.32
CA ALA A 10 36.94 -2.54 -0.05
C ALA A 10 36.06 -2.02 -1.18
N ALA A 11 35.65 -2.90 -2.07
CA ALA A 11 34.64 -2.59 -3.09
C ALA A 11 33.29 -2.42 -2.39
N LEU A 12 32.81 -1.19 -2.26
CA LEU A 12 31.44 -0.87 -1.88
C LEU A 12 30.53 -1.28 -3.05
N LEU A 13 29.89 -2.44 -2.92
CA LEU A 13 28.79 -2.85 -3.79
C LEU A 13 27.59 -1.93 -3.51
N SER A 14 27.49 -0.84 -4.26
CA SER A 14 26.27 -0.04 -4.32
C SER A 14 25.19 -0.91 -4.98
N SER A 15 24.28 -1.46 -4.19
CA SER A 15 23.06 -2.09 -4.69
C SER A 15 22.27 -1.01 -5.41
N ALA A 16 22.29 -1.02 -6.74
CA ALA A 16 21.44 -0.17 -7.55
C ALA A 16 19.98 -0.59 -7.25
N PHE A 17 19.24 0.24 -6.51
CA PHE A 17 17.80 0.08 -6.36
C PHE A 17 17.19 0.32 -7.74
N SER A 18 16.61 -0.73 -8.31
CA SER A 18 15.85 -0.62 -9.56
C SER A 18 14.49 -0.05 -9.21
N ALA A 19 14.24 1.19 -9.58
CA ALA A 19 12.92 1.78 -9.46
C ALA A 19 12.21 1.65 -10.82
N ALA A 20 10.94 1.22 -10.81
CA ALA A 20 10.11 1.21 -12.02
C ALA A 20 9.39 2.55 -12.16
N ASP A 21 9.29 3.09 -13.38
CA ASP A 21 8.41 4.23 -13.67
C ASP A 21 7.05 3.71 -14.13
N ILE A 22 6.00 4.06 -13.40
CA ILE A 22 4.62 3.68 -13.71
C ILE A 22 3.75 4.93 -13.69
N GLY A 23 3.27 5.35 -14.86
CA GLY A 23 2.42 6.54 -14.96
C GLY A 23 3.09 7.83 -14.50
N GLY A 24 4.42 7.95 -14.63
CA GLY A 24 5.20 9.09 -14.15
C GLY A 24 5.53 9.05 -12.65
N VAL A 25 5.22 7.94 -11.99
CA VAL A 25 5.58 7.70 -10.59
C VAL A 25 6.77 6.76 -10.50
N ARG A 26 7.80 7.17 -9.79
CA ARG A 26 8.92 6.31 -9.43
C ARG A 26 8.52 5.39 -8.28
N VAL A 27 8.40 4.10 -8.57
CA VAL A 27 8.05 3.07 -7.59
C VAL A 27 9.34 2.41 -7.09
N GLU A 28 9.61 2.53 -5.79
CA GLU A 28 10.81 1.96 -5.17
C GLU A 28 10.67 0.45 -4.96
N ASP A 29 11.76 -0.32 -5.11
CA ASP A 29 11.76 -1.78 -4.95
C ASP A 29 11.54 -2.25 -3.51
N LYS A 30 11.75 -1.38 -2.53
CA LYS A 30 11.66 -1.69 -1.10
C LYS A 30 10.95 -0.61 -0.31
N ALA A 31 10.38 -1.00 0.83
CA ALA A 31 9.79 -0.10 1.82
C ALA A 31 10.08 -0.60 3.23
N SER A 32 10.15 0.31 4.22
CA SER A 32 10.21 -0.05 5.63
C SER A 32 8.84 0.13 6.28
N VAL A 33 8.35 -0.91 6.98
CA VAL A 33 7.05 -0.94 7.65
C VAL A 33 7.21 -1.58 9.03
N GLY A 34 6.88 -0.86 10.08
CA GLY A 34 7.03 -1.37 11.45
C GLY A 34 8.46 -1.83 11.78
N GLY A 35 9.48 -1.20 11.17
CA GLY A 35 10.89 -1.59 11.34
C GLY A 35 11.34 -2.79 10.50
N GLN A 36 10.45 -3.38 9.69
CA GLN A 36 10.76 -4.48 8.79
C GLN A 36 10.91 -3.99 7.35
N GLU A 37 11.94 -4.46 6.62
CA GLU A 37 12.09 -4.24 5.19
C GLU A 37 11.13 -5.13 4.41
N LEU A 38 10.35 -4.52 3.53
CA LEU A 38 9.45 -5.19 2.59
C LEU A 38 9.93 -4.98 1.16
N VAL A 39 9.64 -5.93 0.28
CA VAL A 39 9.95 -5.86 -1.14
C VAL A 39 8.70 -5.53 -1.95
N LEU A 40 8.85 -4.81 -3.05
CA LEU A 40 7.77 -4.53 -3.98
C LEU A 40 7.25 -5.86 -4.58
N ASN A 41 5.98 -6.16 -4.33
CA ASN A 41 5.30 -7.31 -4.92
C ASN A 41 4.83 -7.00 -6.35
N GLY A 42 4.20 -5.85 -6.51
CA GLY A 42 3.73 -5.36 -7.78
C GLY A 42 3.13 -3.96 -7.67
N ALA A 43 2.92 -3.31 -8.81
CA ALA A 43 2.34 -1.99 -8.87
C ALA A 43 1.56 -1.78 -10.17
N GLY A 44 0.55 -0.90 -10.13
CA GLY A 44 -0.26 -0.58 -11.30
C GLY A 44 -1.11 0.67 -11.12
N ILE A 45 -1.71 1.13 -12.22
CA ILE A 45 -2.52 2.34 -12.25
C ILE A 45 -3.99 2.00 -11.99
N ARG A 46 -4.59 2.65 -10.99
CA ARG A 46 -6.03 2.68 -10.79
C ARG A 46 -6.66 3.67 -11.78
N LYS A 47 -7.56 3.18 -12.61
CA LYS A 47 -8.33 4.00 -13.55
C LYS A 47 -9.80 4.05 -13.11
N ARG A 48 -10.44 5.22 -13.25
CA ARG A 48 -11.89 5.38 -13.12
C ARG A 48 -12.38 6.05 -14.39
N VAL A 49 -13.15 5.29 -15.18
CA VAL A 49 -13.55 5.68 -16.55
C VAL A 49 -12.30 5.93 -17.40
N VAL A 50 -12.02 7.17 -17.80
CA VAL A 50 -10.85 7.56 -18.62
C VAL A 50 -9.72 8.19 -17.80
N PHE A 51 -9.87 8.33 -16.49
CA PHE A 51 -8.93 9.04 -15.65
C PHE A 51 -8.02 8.10 -14.86
N ASN A 52 -6.72 8.37 -14.87
CA ASN A 52 -5.79 7.77 -13.93
C ASN A 52 -5.99 8.44 -12.56
N VAL A 53 -6.20 7.65 -11.52
CA VAL A 53 -6.53 8.16 -10.18
C VAL A 53 -5.30 8.14 -9.29
N TYR A 54 -4.62 6.99 -9.23
CA TYR A 54 -3.38 6.80 -8.48
C TYR A 54 -2.58 5.62 -9.05
N VAL A 55 -1.30 5.55 -8.72
CA VAL A 55 -0.51 4.33 -8.80
C VAL A 55 -0.62 3.63 -7.46
N ALA A 56 -1.09 2.38 -7.45
CA ALA A 56 -1.03 1.53 -6.27
C ALA A 56 0.20 0.64 -6.32
N SER A 57 0.89 0.49 -5.19
CA SER A 57 2.03 -0.41 -5.03
C SER A 57 1.81 -1.27 -3.79
N LEU A 58 2.04 -2.57 -3.92
CA LEU A 58 1.95 -3.55 -2.84
C LEU A 58 3.35 -3.99 -2.43
N TYR A 59 3.66 -3.87 -1.13
CA TYR A 59 4.92 -4.33 -0.55
C TYR A 59 4.65 -5.43 0.46
N LEU A 60 5.45 -6.51 0.41
CA LEU A 60 5.34 -7.71 1.23
C LEU A 60 6.72 -8.13 1.76
N PRO A 61 6.80 -8.94 2.83
CA PRO A 61 8.07 -9.52 3.29
C PRO A 61 8.77 -10.37 2.23
N GLN A 62 8.00 -11.04 1.39
CA GLN A 62 8.45 -11.80 0.22
C GLN A 62 7.35 -11.79 -0.85
N LYS A 63 7.75 -11.93 -2.11
CA LYS A 63 6.80 -11.91 -3.23
C LYS A 63 5.76 -13.02 -3.13
N ALA A 64 4.51 -12.68 -3.44
CA ALA A 64 3.38 -13.61 -3.49
C ALA A 64 2.50 -13.30 -4.71
N ALA A 65 2.15 -14.32 -5.48
CA ALA A 65 1.24 -14.22 -6.62
C ALA A 65 -0.20 -14.62 -6.27
N ASP A 66 -0.40 -15.19 -5.08
CA ASP A 66 -1.69 -15.66 -4.60
C ASP A 66 -2.31 -14.65 -3.61
N PRO A 67 -3.56 -14.19 -3.85
CA PRO A 67 -4.27 -13.31 -2.92
C PRO A 67 -4.37 -13.86 -1.50
N ALA A 68 -4.57 -15.17 -1.33
CA ALA A 68 -4.67 -15.78 0.00
C ALA A 68 -3.37 -15.63 0.81
N GLY A 69 -2.22 -15.74 0.16
CA GLY A 69 -0.91 -15.51 0.78
C GLY A 69 -0.73 -14.05 1.23
N VAL A 70 -1.25 -13.08 0.44
CA VAL A 70 -1.20 -11.66 0.81
C VAL A 70 -2.17 -11.32 1.94
N LEU A 71 -3.35 -11.95 1.96
CA LEU A 71 -4.37 -11.77 3.01
C LEU A 71 -4.01 -12.48 4.32
N ALA A 72 -3.01 -13.37 4.30
CA ALA A 72 -2.48 -13.98 5.51
C ALA A 72 -1.94 -12.91 6.48
N LYS A 73 -1.85 -13.24 7.77
CA LYS A 73 -1.29 -12.34 8.78
C LYS A 73 0.17 -11.99 8.44
N GLY A 74 0.52 -10.75 8.62
CA GLY A 74 1.89 -10.28 8.43
C GLY A 74 1.95 -8.83 7.97
N PRO A 75 3.12 -8.20 8.07
CA PRO A 75 3.30 -6.83 7.66
C PRO A 75 3.17 -6.72 6.14
N ARG A 76 2.50 -5.67 5.70
CA ARG A 76 2.38 -5.27 4.30
C ARG A 76 2.12 -3.78 4.19
N ARG A 77 2.38 -3.21 3.02
CA ARG A 77 2.01 -1.83 2.69
C ARG A 77 1.24 -1.80 1.39
N ILE A 78 0.14 -1.07 1.37
CA ILE A 78 -0.48 -0.55 0.16
C ILE A 78 -0.16 0.94 0.11
N ARG A 79 0.56 1.35 -0.93
CA ARG A 79 0.93 2.74 -1.19
C ARG A 79 0.16 3.25 -2.39
N LEU A 80 -0.42 4.44 -2.27
CA LEU A 80 -1.18 5.12 -3.30
C LEU A 80 -0.50 6.45 -3.62
N ASP A 81 0.14 6.54 -4.79
CA ASP A 81 0.74 7.76 -5.31
C ASP A 81 -0.31 8.47 -6.18
N MET A 82 -0.80 9.60 -5.73
CA MET A 82 -1.94 10.26 -6.35
C MET A 82 -1.58 10.90 -7.68
N LEU A 83 -2.34 10.56 -8.73
CA LEU A 83 -2.21 11.13 -10.07
C LEU A 83 -3.20 12.29 -10.33
N ARG A 84 -4.04 12.57 -9.34
CA ARG A 84 -4.98 13.71 -9.35
C ARG A 84 -5.42 14.07 -7.95
N THR A 85 -5.89 15.30 -7.78
CA THR A 85 -6.48 15.75 -6.51
C THR A 85 -7.86 15.14 -6.29
N LEU A 86 -8.10 14.61 -5.09
CA LEU A 86 -9.39 14.12 -4.61
C LEU A 86 -9.69 14.69 -3.22
N SER A 87 -10.97 14.89 -2.92
CA SER A 87 -11.38 15.20 -1.55
C SER A 87 -11.25 13.96 -0.66
N ALA A 88 -11.07 14.15 0.63
CA ALA A 88 -11.10 13.06 1.60
C ALA A 88 -12.42 12.29 1.52
N ASP A 89 -13.55 12.98 1.36
CA ASP A 89 -14.88 12.34 1.25
C ASP A 89 -14.96 11.43 0.02
N ALA A 90 -14.44 11.84 -1.15
CA ALA A 90 -14.42 10.99 -2.35
C ALA A 90 -13.56 9.74 -2.18
N LEU A 91 -12.44 9.85 -1.44
CA LEU A 91 -11.62 8.69 -1.11
C LEU A 91 -12.33 7.75 -0.12
N ILE A 92 -12.96 8.29 0.91
CA ILE A 92 -13.73 7.52 1.90
C ILE A 92 -14.88 6.78 1.22
N GLU A 93 -15.62 7.46 0.34
CA GLU A 93 -16.71 6.85 -0.44
C GLU A 93 -16.19 5.67 -1.28
N ALA A 94 -15.09 5.86 -2.01
CA ALA A 94 -14.51 4.79 -2.83
C ALA A 94 -14.01 3.60 -1.98
N LEU A 95 -13.47 3.83 -0.78
CA LEU A 95 -13.10 2.77 0.16
C LEU A 95 -14.32 2.03 0.68
N ASN A 96 -15.40 2.74 1.05
CA ASN A 96 -16.64 2.13 1.50
C ASN A 96 -17.26 1.23 0.41
N GLU A 97 -17.35 1.72 -0.82
CA GLU A 97 -17.82 0.91 -1.97
C GLU A 97 -16.99 -0.38 -2.11
N GLY A 98 -15.66 -0.27 -1.99
CA GLY A 98 -14.77 -1.43 -2.09
C GLY A 98 -14.91 -2.40 -0.91
N LEU A 99 -15.10 -1.90 0.31
CA LEU A 99 -15.37 -2.72 1.50
C LEU A 99 -16.69 -3.47 1.35
N GLU A 100 -17.77 -2.79 0.99
CA GLU A 100 -19.11 -3.39 0.81
C GLU A 100 -19.12 -4.45 -0.30
N ALA A 101 -18.39 -4.22 -1.38
CA ALA A 101 -18.30 -5.16 -2.48
C ALA A 101 -17.61 -6.49 -2.11
N ASN A 102 -16.68 -6.47 -1.15
CA ASN A 102 -15.79 -7.60 -0.85
C ASN A 102 -16.01 -8.22 0.54
N ASN A 103 -16.95 -7.74 1.32
CA ASN A 103 -17.22 -8.25 2.66
C ASN A 103 -18.73 -8.50 2.83
N SER A 104 -19.08 -9.56 3.56
CA SER A 104 -20.46 -9.87 3.90
C SER A 104 -21.04 -8.84 4.87
N ALA A 105 -22.37 -8.81 5.01
CA ALA A 105 -23.05 -7.93 5.95
C ALA A 105 -22.55 -8.14 7.41
N ALA A 106 -22.26 -9.38 7.79
CA ALA A 106 -21.73 -9.70 9.11
C ALA A 106 -20.30 -9.17 9.30
N GLU A 107 -19.43 -9.32 8.28
CA GLU A 107 -18.08 -8.75 8.31
C GLU A 107 -18.12 -7.21 8.33
N MET A 108 -18.98 -6.58 7.53
CA MET A 108 -19.18 -5.12 7.56
C MET A 108 -19.65 -4.63 8.93
N ALA A 109 -20.57 -5.36 9.58
CA ALA A 109 -20.99 -5.03 10.96
C ALA A 109 -19.82 -5.13 11.95
N ALA A 110 -18.99 -6.17 11.82
CA ALA A 110 -17.84 -6.39 12.71
C ALA A 110 -16.76 -5.30 12.55
N ILE A 111 -16.51 -4.80 11.33
CA ILE A 111 -15.49 -3.77 11.06
C ILE A 111 -16.03 -2.33 11.13
N LYS A 112 -17.31 -2.14 11.38
CA LYS A 112 -17.94 -0.79 11.39
C LYS A 112 -17.22 0.23 12.29
N PRO A 113 -16.79 -0.11 13.51
CA PRO A 113 -16.03 0.84 14.34
C PRO A 113 -14.72 1.27 13.67
N GLY A 114 -13.93 0.31 13.16
CA GLY A 114 -12.68 0.58 12.48
C GLY A 114 -12.85 1.40 11.19
N ASN A 115 -13.93 1.13 10.44
CA ASN A 115 -14.24 1.92 9.25
C ASN A 115 -14.58 3.38 9.60
N GLY A 116 -15.29 3.61 10.69
CA GLY A 116 -15.57 4.95 11.21
C GLY A 116 -14.29 5.68 11.67
N GLU A 117 -13.37 4.95 12.30
CA GLU A 117 -12.06 5.49 12.71
C GLU A 117 -11.20 5.86 11.49
N LEU A 118 -11.11 4.97 10.48
CA LEU A 118 -10.44 5.26 9.22
C LEU A 118 -10.99 6.52 8.55
N ALA A 119 -12.31 6.62 8.45
CA ALA A 119 -12.96 7.81 7.88
C ALA A 119 -12.61 9.08 8.67
N SER A 120 -12.57 9.03 9.99
CA SER A 120 -12.19 10.15 10.85
C SER A 120 -10.74 10.58 10.62
N ILE A 121 -9.80 9.63 10.52
CA ILE A 121 -8.40 9.91 10.20
C ILE A 121 -8.30 10.57 8.81
N MET A 122 -8.95 10.00 7.79
CA MET A 122 -8.89 10.51 6.42
C MET A 122 -9.52 11.89 6.26
N LYS A 123 -10.55 12.22 7.02
CA LYS A 123 -11.14 13.58 7.03
C LYS A 123 -10.15 14.65 7.44
N THR A 124 -9.14 14.31 8.25
CA THR A 124 -8.07 15.26 8.62
C THR A 124 -7.22 15.68 7.42
N PHE A 125 -7.25 14.93 6.30
CA PHE A 125 -6.52 15.27 5.07
C PHE A 125 -7.15 16.45 4.32
N GLY A 126 -8.47 16.65 4.47
CA GLY A 126 -9.23 17.64 3.69
C GLY A 126 -9.24 17.30 2.19
N GLN A 127 -8.12 17.50 1.53
CA GLN A 127 -7.86 17.07 0.16
C GLN A 127 -6.55 16.32 0.09
N VAL A 128 -6.50 15.28 -0.73
CA VAL A 128 -5.26 14.62 -1.14
C VAL A 128 -4.96 15.08 -2.56
N LYS A 129 -3.84 15.76 -2.72
CA LYS A 129 -3.47 16.45 -3.98
C LYS A 129 -2.77 15.47 -4.93
N GLU A 130 -2.71 15.85 -6.19
CA GLU A 130 -1.79 15.20 -7.14
C GLU A 130 -0.35 15.21 -6.58
N LYS A 131 0.34 14.08 -6.68
CA LYS A 131 1.67 13.77 -6.12
C LYS A 131 1.71 13.55 -4.61
N ASP A 132 0.60 13.71 -3.88
CA ASP A 132 0.56 13.23 -2.51
C ASP A 132 0.62 11.69 -2.46
N VAL A 133 1.15 11.18 -1.36
CA VAL A 133 1.30 9.75 -1.12
C VAL A 133 0.49 9.35 0.10
N VAL A 134 -0.49 8.46 -0.10
CA VAL A 134 -1.22 7.82 0.99
C VAL A 134 -0.63 6.44 1.23
N THR A 135 -0.36 6.08 2.47
CA THR A 135 0.09 4.74 2.86
C THR A 135 -0.88 4.08 3.83
N LEU A 136 -1.12 2.80 3.59
CA LEU A 136 -1.81 1.90 4.50
C LEU A 136 -0.79 0.82 4.88
N ASP A 137 -0.26 0.94 6.10
CA ASP A 137 0.74 0.05 6.65
C ASP A 137 0.10 -0.90 7.65
N PHE A 138 0.16 -2.19 7.35
CA PHE A 138 -0.43 -3.23 8.16
C PHE A 138 0.66 -3.92 8.98
N TYR A 139 0.67 -3.72 10.27
CA TYR A 139 1.55 -4.39 11.24
C TYR A 139 0.97 -4.27 12.65
N ASP A 140 1.39 -5.13 13.57
CA ASP A 140 0.92 -5.16 14.96
C ASP A 140 -0.62 -5.24 15.07
N ALA A 141 -1.26 -6.03 14.18
CA ALA A 141 -2.72 -6.16 14.07
C ALA A 141 -3.46 -4.83 13.92
N ALA A 142 -2.83 -3.82 13.32
CA ALA A 142 -3.40 -2.50 13.05
C ALA A 142 -3.11 -2.05 11.62
N THR A 143 -3.94 -1.14 11.10
CA THR A 143 -3.69 -0.38 9.87
C THR A 143 -3.25 1.03 10.23
N HIS A 144 -1.98 1.34 9.99
CA HIS A 144 -1.43 2.69 10.17
C HIS A 144 -1.63 3.49 8.88
N VAL A 145 -2.30 4.63 8.99
CA VAL A 145 -2.66 5.47 7.84
C VAL A 145 -1.72 6.65 7.78
N GLY A 146 -1.02 6.79 6.66
CA GLY A 146 -0.04 7.85 6.44
C GLY A 146 -0.40 8.77 5.27
N LEU A 147 0.06 10.00 5.34
CA LEU A 147 0.02 10.98 4.26
C LEU A 147 1.40 11.65 4.15
N ASN A 148 2.03 11.53 2.98
CA ASN A 148 3.34 12.12 2.68
C ASN A 148 4.44 11.75 3.69
N GLY A 149 4.44 10.48 4.13
CA GLY A 149 5.43 9.95 5.07
C GLY A 149 5.12 10.20 6.55
N GLU A 150 4.08 10.97 6.88
CA GLU A 150 3.63 11.20 8.25
C GLU A 150 2.46 10.28 8.60
N VAL A 151 2.56 9.52 9.70
CA VAL A 151 1.46 8.70 10.22
C VAL A 151 0.40 9.63 10.82
N LYS A 152 -0.83 9.53 10.32
CA LYS A 152 -1.97 10.37 10.74
C LYS A 152 -2.87 9.68 11.76
N GLY A 153 -2.77 8.36 11.88
CA GLY A 153 -3.50 7.56 12.83
C GLY A 153 -3.38 6.07 12.56
N ALA A 154 -4.00 5.26 13.40
CA ALA A 154 -4.02 3.82 13.23
C ALA A 154 -5.38 3.26 13.63
N VAL A 155 -5.84 2.24 12.91
CA VAL A 155 -7.07 1.50 13.17
C VAL A 155 -6.71 0.08 13.58
N SER A 156 -7.11 -0.34 14.76
CA SER A 156 -6.81 -1.68 15.29
C SER A 156 -7.77 -2.73 14.75
N GLY A 157 -7.28 -3.94 14.57
CA GLY A 157 -8.06 -5.13 14.26
C GLY A 157 -7.63 -5.85 13.00
N GLU A 158 -7.25 -7.12 13.13
CA GLU A 158 -6.85 -7.96 12.00
C GLU A 158 -7.99 -8.18 11.00
N ALA A 159 -9.24 -8.29 11.47
CA ALA A 159 -10.41 -8.40 10.60
C ALA A 159 -10.55 -7.15 9.71
N PHE A 160 -10.27 -5.96 10.26
CA PHE A 160 -10.27 -4.71 9.50
C PHE A 160 -9.13 -4.67 8.48
N ASN A 161 -7.92 -5.09 8.88
CA ASN A 161 -6.76 -5.18 7.97
C ASN A 161 -7.07 -6.04 6.74
N GLN A 162 -7.68 -7.20 6.96
CA GLN A 162 -8.05 -8.12 5.87
C GLN A 162 -9.16 -7.54 5.00
N ALA A 163 -10.21 -7.01 5.60
CA ALA A 163 -11.32 -6.40 4.88
C ALA A 163 -10.87 -5.25 3.98
N LEU A 164 -10.01 -4.37 4.51
CA LEU A 164 -9.46 -3.24 3.76
C LEU A 164 -8.56 -3.70 2.59
N THR A 165 -7.72 -4.72 2.81
CA THR A 165 -6.86 -5.27 1.76
C THR A 165 -7.68 -5.88 0.61
N ARG A 166 -8.85 -6.48 0.89
CA ARG A 166 -9.74 -7.07 -0.13
C ARG A 166 -10.27 -6.05 -1.14
N ILE A 167 -10.25 -4.75 -0.85
CA ILE A 167 -10.62 -3.70 -1.81
C ILE A 167 -9.82 -3.86 -3.12
N TRP A 168 -8.54 -4.17 -3.00
CA TRP A 168 -7.66 -4.36 -4.17
C TRP A 168 -7.49 -5.82 -4.58
N LEU A 169 -7.52 -6.76 -3.63
CA LEU A 169 -7.12 -8.15 -3.84
C LEU A 169 -8.24 -9.18 -3.63
N GLY A 170 -9.43 -8.74 -3.24
CA GLY A 170 -10.61 -9.60 -3.05
C GLY A 170 -11.21 -10.12 -4.36
N ASP A 171 -12.35 -10.79 -4.25
CA ASP A 171 -13.04 -11.38 -5.41
C ASP A 171 -13.66 -10.33 -6.32
N LYS A 172 -14.06 -9.18 -5.75
CA LYS A 172 -14.59 -8.01 -6.47
C LYS A 172 -13.64 -6.81 -6.31
N PRO A 173 -12.41 -6.89 -6.85
CA PRO A 173 -11.43 -5.84 -6.66
C PRO A 173 -11.91 -4.55 -7.34
N VAL A 174 -11.46 -3.40 -6.86
CA VAL A 174 -11.76 -2.10 -7.49
C VAL A 174 -11.41 -2.07 -8.99
N GLN A 175 -10.45 -2.91 -9.43
CA GLN A 175 -10.08 -3.08 -10.84
C GLN A 175 -9.31 -4.39 -11.03
N ALA A 176 -9.76 -5.25 -11.94
CA ALA A 176 -9.15 -6.57 -12.17
C ALA A 176 -7.70 -6.49 -12.64
N ASP A 177 -7.39 -5.61 -13.61
CA ASP A 177 -6.04 -5.43 -14.12
C ASP A 177 -5.09 -4.90 -13.03
N LEU A 178 -5.58 -4.03 -12.13
CA LEU A 178 -4.80 -3.55 -10.99
C LEU A 178 -4.48 -4.69 -10.02
N LYS A 179 -5.47 -5.53 -9.68
CA LYS A 179 -5.24 -6.73 -8.86
C LYS A 179 -4.15 -7.60 -9.46
N LYS A 180 -4.23 -7.88 -10.76
CA LYS A 180 -3.22 -8.67 -11.47
C LYS A 180 -1.84 -8.03 -11.36
N ALA A 181 -1.72 -6.74 -11.61
CA ALA A 181 -0.46 -6.01 -11.51
C ALA A 181 0.12 -6.00 -10.08
N LEU A 182 -0.73 -5.85 -9.04
CA LEU A 182 -0.30 -5.91 -7.64
C LEU A 182 0.22 -7.30 -7.24
N LEU A 183 -0.27 -8.37 -7.89
CA LEU A 183 0.17 -9.75 -7.70
C LEU A 183 1.36 -10.16 -8.59
N GLY A 184 1.98 -9.19 -9.29
CA GLY A 184 3.20 -9.40 -10.06
C GLY A 184 2.97 -9.96 -11.46
N GLY A 185 1.73 -9.84 -12.00
CA GLY A 185 1.33 -10.31 -13.34
C GLY A 185 1.23 -9.19 -14.39
#